data_a29df885f956e439f8c03f11fa4473bd
#
_entry.id   a29df885f956e439f8c03f11fa4473bd
#
_cell.length_a   1.000
_cell.length_b   1.000
_cell.length_c   1.000
_cell.angle_alpha   90.00
_cell.angle_beta   90.00
_cell.angle_gamma   90.00
#
_symmetry.space_group_name_H-M   'P 1'
#
loop_
_entity.id
_entity.type
_entity.pdbx_description
1 polymer ?
#
loop_
_entity_poly.entity_id
_entity_poly.type
_entity_poly.pdbx_seq_one_letter_code
_entity_poly.pdbx_strand_id
1 'polypeptide(L)'
;MKLSDYAKKHGMGYRTAWNHFKAGLIPNAKKLPSGMIIVDDEVNIKAERTAVYARVSSSENKSNLQSQSKRVQDFCAAKGWVVSMVVEECGSGLNDDRKKLKKLLLDKSVTRIVVEHKDRLTRFGFNYINDLWHGEIVIINEVVEDESDLMQDFVSLVTSFTARLYGRRRSKRQTEKLISQLENDDTQSV
;
A
#
# COMPACT_ATOMS: atom_id res chain seq x y z
N MET A 1 -12.58 -28.10 9.05
CA MET A 1 -12.65 -29.53 9.53
C MET A 1 -13.97 -29.80 10.23
N LYS A 2 -14.31 -31.07 10.54
CA LYS A 2 -15.49 -31.37 11.35
C LYS A 2 -15.25 -31.01 12.81
N LEU A 3 -16.30 -30.74 13.60
CA LEU A 3 -16.17 -30.44 15.02
C LEU A 3 -15.53 -31.60 15.82
N SER A 4 -15.72 -32.83 15.39
CA SER A 4 -15.07 -34.00 15.97
C SER A 4 -13.55 -34.00 15.80
N ASP A 5 -13.08 -33.52 14.64
CA ASP A 5 -11.66 -33.48 14.32
C ASP A 5 -10.99 -32.28 15.02
N TYR A 6 -11.74 -31.18 15.13
CA TYR A 6 -11.36 -30.01 15.95
C TYR A 6 -11.18 -30.42 17.40
N ALA A 7 -12.14 -31.15 17.97
CA ALA A 7 -12.06 -31.63 19.36
C ALA A 7 -10.79 -32.47 19.59
N LYS A 8 -10.51 -33.44 18.70
CA LYS A 8 -9.30 -34.26 18.77
C LYS A 8 -8.02 -33.42 18.68
N LYS A 9 -7.96 -32.49 17.73
CA LYS A 9 -6.81 -31.61 17.53
C LYS A 9 -6.49 -30.75 18.76
N HIS A 10 -7.52 -30.28 19.45
CA HIS A 10 -7.38 -29.45 20.65
C HIS A 10 -7.40 -30.25 21.98
N GLY A 11 -7.28 -31.57 21.91
CA GLY A 11 -7.19 -32.42 23.11
C GLY A 11 -8.44 -32.43 23.99
N MET A 12 -9.62 -32.10 23.42
CA MET A 12 -10.87 -32.03 24.17
C MET A 12 -11.89 -33.08 23.68
N GLY A 13 -12.83 -33.44 24.57
CA GLY A 13 -13.92 -34.31 24.20
C GLY A 13 -14.91 -33.61 23.26
N TYR A 14 -15.59 -34.39 22.38
CA TYR A 14 -16.59 -33.86 21.45
C TYR A 14 -17.69 -33.04 22.16
N ARG A 15 -18.15 -33.49 23.33
CA ARG A 15 -19.19 -32.78 24.11
C ARG A 15 -18.72 -31.40 24.58
N THR A 16 -17.45 -31.27 24.95
CA THR A 16 -16.84 -29.99 25.32
C THR A 16 -16.78 -29.06 24.10
N ALA A 17 -16.30 -29.57 22.98
CA ALA A 17 -16.27 -28.80 21.73
C ALA A 17 -17.69 -28.34 21.30
N TRP A 18 -18.69 -29.18 21.47
CA TRP A 18 -20.07 -28.83 21.17
C TRP A 18 -20.63 -27.75 22.08
N ASN A 19 -20.30 -27.79 23.40
CA ASN A 19 -20.66 -26.75 24.34
C ASN A 19 -19.96 -25.40 23.98
N HIS A 20 -18.68 -25.45 23.62
CA HIS A 20 -17.95 -24.28 23.16
C HIS A 20 -18.57 -23.70 21.87
N PHE A 21 -18.97 -24.55 20.93
CA PHE A 21 -19.68 -24.10 19.74
C PHE A 21 -20.99 -23.38 20.08
N LYS A 22 -21.82 -23.96 20.98
CA LYS A 22 -23.07 -23.33 21.43
C LYS A 22 -22.85 -22.01 22.15
N ALA A 23 -21.79 -21.89 22.89
CA ALA A 23 -21.39 -20.68 23.59
C ALA A 23 -20.72 -19.62 22.68
N GLY A 24 -20.54 -19.92 21.37
CA GLY A 24 -19.87 -18.99 20.45
C GLY A 24 -18.35 -18.85 20.67
N LEU A 25 -17.75 -19.76 21.42
CA LEU A 25 -16.32 -19.72 21.78
C LEU A 25 -15.41 -20.29 20.68
N ILE A 26 -15.96 -20.95 19.66
CA ILE A 26 -15.19 -21.46 18.53
C ILE A 26 -15.35 -20.47 17.36
N PRO A 27 -14.32 -19.69 17.02
CA PRO A 27 -14.39 -18.76 15.89
C PRO A 27 -14.60 -19.54 14.57
N ASN A 28 -15.29 -18.92 13.63
CA ASN A 28 -15.54 -19.46 12.30
C ASN A 28 -16.23 -20.84 12.24
N ALA A 29 -16.93 -21.23 13.31
CA ALA A 29 -17.73 -22.45 13.33
C ALA A 29 -19.14 -22.21 12.74
N LYS A 30 -19.55 -23.02 11.78
CA LYS A 30 -20.86 -22.95 11.11
C LYS A 30 -21.58 -24.28 11.17
N LYS A 31 -22.90 -24.25 11.47
CA LYS A 31 -23.76 -25.41 11.39
C LYS A 31 -24.38 -25.48 9.99
N LEU A 32 -24.12 -26.56 9.28
CA LEU A 32 -24.71 -26.82 7.95
C LEU A 32 -26.18 -27.22 8.08
N PRO A 33 -26.98 -27.13 6.98
CA PRO A 33 -28.36 -27.61 6.94
C PRO A 33 -28.48 -29.09 7.28
N SER A 34 -27.45 -29.90 7.00
CA SER A 34 -27.35 -31.32 7.38
C SER A 34 -27.20 -31.57 8.89
N GLY A 35 -27.11 -30.53 9.70
CA GLY A 35 -26.84 -30.61 11.13
C GLY A 35 -25.36 -30.77 11.49
N MET A 36 -24.48 -30.98 10.53
CA MET A 36 -23.04 -31.09 10.75
C MET A 36 -22.43 -29.73 11.10
N ILE A 37 -21.57 -29.69 12.10
CA ILE A 37 -20.79 -28.48 12.47
C ILE A 37 -19.43 -28.58 11.82
N ILE A 38 -19.12 -27.57 11.01
CA ILE A 38 -17.80 -27.38 10.41
C ILE A 38 -17.12 -26.23 11.13
N VAL A 39 -15.90 -26.46 11.54
CA VAL A 39 -15.00 -25.45 12.10
C VAL A 39 -13.96 -25.14 11.04
N ASP A 40 -13.87 -23.88 10.67
CA ASP A 40 -12.75 -23.37 9.89
C ASP A 40 -11.63 -23.04 10.88
N ASP A 41 -10.88 -24.09 11.23
CA ASP A 41 -9.78 -24.03 12.19
C ASP A 41 -8.46 -23.60 11.50
N GLU A 42 -8.51 -23.30 10.23
CA GLU A 42 -7.55 -22.46 9.61
C GLU A 42 -7.76 -21.03 10.16
N VAL A 43 -7.29 -20.83 11.42
CA VAL A 43 -6.63 -19.56 11.71
C VAL A 43 -5.50 -19.53 10.69
N ASN A 44 -5.83 -19.02 9.52
CA ASN A 44 -4.85 -18.58 8.55
C ASN A 44 -4.12 -17.45 9.31
N ILE A 45 -3.18 -17.82 10.18
CA ILE A 45 -2.04 -16.98 10.50
C ILE A 45 -1.35 -16.93 9.16
N LYS A 46 -1.91 -16.13 8.26
CA LYS A 46 -1.19 -15.70 7.06
C LYS A 46 0.07 -15.13 7.67
N ALA A 47 1.15 -15.88 7.55
CA ALA A 47 2.44 -15.43 8.02
C ALA A 47 2.53 -13.97 7.55
N GLU A 48 2.59 -13.03 8.51
CA GLU A 48 2.56 -11.60 8.19
C GLU A 48 3.66 -11.34 7.17
N ARG A 49 3.28 -11.07 5.95
CA ARG A 49 4.21 -10.80 4.86
C ARG A 49 4.23 -9.31 4.63
N THR A 50 5.28 -8.69 5.12
CA THR A 50 5.50 -7.26 4.99
C THR A 50 6.22 -6.97 3.69
N ALA A 51 5.67 -6.05 2.91
CA ALA A 51 6.30 -5.47 1.74
C ALA A 51 6.70 -4.01 2.03
N VAL A 52 7.88 -3.63 1.60
CA VAL A 52 8.34 -2.24 1.59
C VAL A 52 8.06 -1.66 0.21
N TYR A 53 7.47 -0.48 0.16
CA TYR A 53 7.28 0.25 -1.07
C TYR A 53 7.94 1.63 -0.99
N ALA A 54 8.80 1.93 -1.95
CA ALA A 54 9.49 3.21 -2.10
C ALA A 54 9.30 3.76 -3.52
N ARG A 55 9.13 5.08 -3.65
CA ARG A 55 8.91 5.74 -4.93
C ARG A 55 9.61 7.10 -5.00
N VAL A 56 10.15 7.40 -6.17
CA VAL A 56 10.59 8.75 -6.57
C VAL A 56 9.96 9.12 -7.92
N SER A 57 9.76 10.40 -8.17
CA SER A 57 9.09 10.87 -9.39
C SER A 57 9.97 10.75 -10.64
N SER A 58 11.31 10.92 -10.49
CA SER A 58 12.26 10.84 -11.60
C SER A 58 13.42 9.89 -11.33
N SER A 59 14.06 9.44 -12.42
CA SER A 59 15.24 8.57 -12.35
C SER A 59 16.50 9.29 -11.84
N GLU A 60 16.54 10.61 -11.85
CA GLU A 60 17.64 11.43 -11.32
C GLU A 60 17.75 11.28 -9.79
N ASN A 61 16.61 11.01 -9.13
CA ASN A 61 16.52 10.81 -7.68
C ASN A 61 16.73 9.34 -7.23
N LYS A 62 17.49 8.55 -8.00
CA LYS A 62 17.67 7.12 -7.71
C LYS A 62 18.42 6.85 -6.38
N SER A 63 19.33 7.72 -5.99
CA SER A 63 19.98 7.67 -4.67
C SER A 63 19.00 7.89 -3.53
N ASN A 64 18.06 8.82 -3.69
CA ASN A 64 16.97 9.06 -2.76
C ASN A 64 16.04 7.84 -2.62
N LEU A 65 15.76 7.17 -3.74
CA LEU A 65 14.94 5.95 -3.74
C LEU A 65 15.55 4.85 -2.86
N GLN A 66 16.85 4.61 -3.02
CA GLN A 66 17.57 3.60 -2.22
C GLN A 66 17.61 3.98 -0.74
N SER A 67 17.89 5.26 -0.43
CA SER A 67 17.92 5.76 0.95
C SER A 67 16.54 5.66 1.61
N GLN A 68 15.47 6.00 0.88
CA GLN A 68 14.09 5.83 1.32
C GLN A 68 13.77 4.37 1.60
N SER A 69 14.06 3.49 0.65
CA SER A 69 13.86 2.05 0.78
C SER A 69 14.58 1.48 2.01
N LYS A 70 15.82 1.91 2.25
CA LYS A 70 16.60 1.48 3.41
C LYS A 70 15.98 1.95 4.72
N ARG A 71 15.58 3.23 4.84
CA ARG A 71 14.92 3.75 6.05
C ARG A 71 13.67 2.95 6.41
N VAL A 72 12.86 2.61 5.40
CA VAL A 72 11.64 1.81 5.59
C VAL A 72 11.98 0.39 6.05
N GLN A 73 13.02 -0.23 5.49
CA GLN A 73 13.47 -1.55 5.92
C GLN A 73 14.03 -1.54 7.34
N ASP A 74 14.81 -0.52 7.71
CA ASP A 74 15.36 -0.35 9.05
C ASP A 74 14.21 -0.17 10.08
N PHE A 75 13.17 0.58 9.73
CA PHE A 75 11.96 0.69 10.55
C PHE A 75 11.26 -0.67 10.73
N CYS A 76 11.09 -1.44 9.66
CA CYS A 76 10.52 -2.78 9.75
C CYS A 76 11.34 -3.69 10.66
N ALA A 77 12.67 -3.65 10.53
CA ALA A 77 13.58 -4.42 11.38
C ALA A 77 13.44 -4.01 12.87
N ALA A 78 13.36 -2.71 13.16
CA ALA A 78 13.16 -2.20 14.53
C ALA A 78 11.80 -2.63 15.12
N LYS A 79 10.78 -2.85 14.28
CA LYS A 79 9.47 -3.39 14.68
C LYS A 79 9.44 -4.92 14.76
N GLY A 80 10.53 -5.61 14.40
CA GLY A 80 10.57 -7.06 14.33
C GLY A 80 9.78 -7.65 13.15
N TRP A 81 9.45 -6.86 12.14
CA TRP A 81 8.72 -7.31 10.96
C TRP A 81 9.67 -7.87 9.91
N VAL A 82 9.38 -9.09 9.46
CA VAL A 82 10.18 -9.72 8.40
C VAL A 82 9.73 -9.17 7.05
N VAL A 83 10.61 -8.42 6.38
CA VAL A 83 10.38 -7.90 5.04
C VAL A 83 10.51 -9.05 4.04
N SER A 84 9.41 -9.41 3.39
CA SER A 84 9.35 -10.46 2.38
C SER A 84 9.54 -9.95 0.95
N MET A 85 9.31 -8.66 0.73
CA MET A 85 9.38 -8.02 -0.58
C MET A 85 9.78 -6.55 -0.45
N VAL A 86 10.66 -6.10 -1.34
CA VAL A 86 11.01 -4.67 -1.48
C VAL A 86 10.65 -4.25 -2.90
N VAL A 87 9.82 -3.22 -3.01
CA VAL A 87 9.34 -2.67 -4.28
C VAL A 87 9.81 -1.23 -4.40
N GLU A 88 10.71 -1.00 -5.33
CA GLU A 88 11.24 0.32 -5.67
C GLU A 88 10.73 0.73 -7.05
N GLU A 89 10.09 1.89 -7.14
CA GLU A 89 9.48 2.35 -8.38
C GLU A 89 9.89 3.79 -8.69
N CYS A 90 10.24 4.04 -9.96
CA CYS A 90 10.45 5.38 -10.46
C CYS A 90 9.26 5.75 -11.34
N GLY A 91 8.54 6.77 -10.94
CA GLY A 91 7.36 7.24 -11.64
C GLY A 91 6.56 8.25 -10.81
N SER A 92 5.80 9.09 -11.47
CA SER A 92 4.97 10.11 -10.82
C SER A 92 3.93 9.48 -9.88
N GLY A 93 3.70 10.10 -8.72
CA GLY A 93 2.66 9.74 -7.78
C GLY A 93 1.24 9.97 -8.31
N LEU A 94 1.13 10.73 -9.41
CA LEU A 94 -0.12 11.00 -10.14
C LEU A 94 -0.43 9.94 -11.21
N ASN A 95 0.55 9.10 -11.54
CA ASN A 95 0.36 8.03 -12.52
C ASN A 95 -0.38 6.86 -11.87
N ASP A 96 -1.54 6.51 -12.39
CA ASP A 96 -2.37 5.37 -11.97
C ASP A 96 -1.95 4.04 -12.61
N ASP A 97 -1.15 4.06 -13.71
CA ASP A 97 -0.62 2.85 -14.37
C ASP A 97 0.79 2.48 -13.87
N ARG A 98 0.96 2.42 -12.55
CA ARG A 98 2.21 1.97 -11.92
C ARG A 98 2.24 0.45 -11.79
N LYS A 99 2.96 -0.19 -12.69
CA LYS A 99 2.98 -1.66 -12.82
C LYS A 99 3.45 -2.39 -11.56
N LYS A 100 4.47 -1.84 -10.87
CA LYS A 100 5.00 -2.47 -9.66
C LYS A 100 4.05 -2.31 -8.49
N LEU A 101 3.49 -1.12 -8.28
CA LEU A 101 2.46 -0.89 -7.26
C LEU A 101 1.22 -1.75 -7.52
N LYS A 102 0.74 -1.79 -8.75
CA LYS A 102 -0.41 -2.60 -9.12
C LYS A 102 -0.18 -4.09 -8.83
N LYS A 103 1.00 -4.61 -9.17
CA LYS A 103 1.37 -6.00 -8.85
C LYS A 103 1.40 -6.24 -7.34
N LEU A 104 1.93 -5.30 -6.56
CA LEU A 104 1.98 -5.38 -5.10
C LEU A 104 0.58 -5.40 -4.49
N LEU A 105 -0.31 -4.49 -4.92
CA LEU A 105 -1.69 -4.40 -4.40
C LEU A 105 -2.54 -5.64 -4.74
N LEU A 106 -2.25 -6.31 -5.85
CA LEU A 106 -2.94 -7.53 -6.27
C LEU A 106 -2.38 -8.79 -5.61
N ASP A 107 -1.23 -8.73 -4.97
CA ASP A 107 -0.63 -9.88 -4.28
C ASP A 107 -1.33 -10.16 -2.96
N LYS A 108 -2.25 -11.12 -2.98
CA LYS A 108 -3.01 -11.53 -1.80
C LYS A 108 -2.17 -12.17 -0.70
N SER A 109 -0.91 -12.49 -0.97
CA SER A 109 -0.01 -13.05 0.03
C SER A 109 0.60 -11.97 0.94
N VAL A 110 0.64 -10.71 0.48
CA VAL A 110 1.14 -9.58 1.25
C VAL A 110 0.03 -9.10 2.19
N THR A 111 0.33 -9.02 3.47
CA THR A 111 -0.62 -8.60 4.52
C THR A 111 -0.35 -7.20 5.04
N ARG A 112 0.87 -6.67 4.79
CA ARG A 112 1.28 -5.33 5.22
C ARG A 112 2.14 -4.67 4.16
N ILE A 113 1.82 -3.41 3.83
CA ILE A 113 2.68 -2.53 3.02
C ILE A 113 3.17 -1.40 3.92
N VAL A 114 4.49 -1.18 3.93
CA VAL A 114 5.11 -0.09 4.69
C VAL A 114 5.68 0.92 3.70
N VAL A 115 5.33 2.18 3.91
CA VAL A 115 5.77 3.33 3.11
C VAL A 115 6.30 4.43 4.00
N GLU A 116 7.21 5.25 3.50
CA GLU A 116 7.74 6.38 4.27
C GLU A 116 6.67 7.45 4.50
N HIS A 117 5.97 7.86 3.44
CA HIS A 117 4.86 8.84 3.47
C HIS A 117 3.71 8.36 2.60
N LYS A 118 2.50 8.82 2.89
CA LYS A 118 1.29 8.48 2.11
C LYS A 118 1.41 8.82 0.62
N ASP A 119 2.09 9.93 0.30
CA ASP A 119 2.31 10.42 -1.06
C ASP A 119 3.34 9.57 -1.84
N ARG A 120 4.14 8.75 -1.16
CA ARG A 120 4.98 7.73 -1.82
C ARG A 120 4.11 6.61 -2.39
N LEU A 121 3.03 6.27 -1.70
CA LEU A 121 2.06 5.31 -2.25
C LEU A 121 1.26 5.94 -3.41
N THR A 122 0.64 7.10 -3.16
CA THR A 122 -0.10 7.85 -4.19
C THR A 122 -0.30 9.30 -3.76
N ARG A 123 -0.31 10.24 -4.72
CA ARG A 123 -0.62 11.66 -4.44
C ARG A 123 -2.09 11.87 -4.17
N PHE A 124 -2.96 11.14 -4.87
CA PHE A 124 -4.41 11.21 -4.70
C PHE A 124 -4.99 9.82 -4.48
N GLY A 125 -6.11 9.77 -3.77
CA GLY A 125 -6.85 8.53 -3.58
C GLY A 125 -6.22 7.56 -2.57
N PHE A 126 -5.35 8.02 -1.68
CA PHE A 126 -4.77 7.17 -0.63
C PHE A 126 -5.86 6.46 0.17
N ASN A 127 -6.92 7.17 0.58
CA ASN A 127 -8.00 6.59 1.36
C ASN A 127 -8.69 5.46 0.61
N TYR A 128 -8.91 5.59 -0.71
CA TYR A 128 -9.48 4.49 -1.50
C TYR A 128 -8.58 3.24 -1.48
N ILE A 129 -7.27 3.41 -1.59
CA ILE A 129 -6.36 2.27 -1.52
C ILE A 129 -6.38 1.67 -0.13
N ASN A 130 -6.32 2.48 0.91
CA ASN A 130 -6.32 2.04 2.30
C ASN A 130 -7.60 1.28 2.68
N ASP A 131 -8.76 1.78 2.24
CA ASP A 131 -10.06 1.21 2.58
C ASP A 131 -10.39 -0.05 1.77
N LEU A 132 -9.89 -0.15 0.54
CA LEU A 132 -10.20 -1.26 -0.38
C LEU A 132 -9.15 -2.36 -0.38
N TRP A 133 -7.93 -2.07 0.05
CA TRP A 133 -6.88 -3.08 0.09
C TRP A 133 -7.09 -4.04 1.28
N HIS A 134 -6.81 -5.30 1.08
CA HIS A 134 -7.12 -6.37 2.03
C HIS A 134 -6.19 -6.46 3.25
N GLY A 135 -5.08 -5.73 3.27
CA GLY A 135 -4.06 -5.73 4.31
C GLY A 135 -3.95 -4.39 5.05
N GLU A 136 -2.87 -4.20 5.77
CA GLU A 136 -2.54 -3.01 6.52
C GLU A 136 -1.54 -2.13 5.78
N ILE A 137 -1.80 -0.83 5.65
CA ILE A 137 -0.84 0.14 5.11
C ILE A 137 -0.29 0.96 6.27
N VAL A 138 1.02 0.85 6.48
CA VAL A 138 1.74 1.57 7.54
C VAL A 138 2.53 2.72 6.94
N ILE A 139 2.29 3.92 7.47
CA ILE A 139 3.02 5.14 7.12
C ILE A 139 3.99 5.43 8.27
N ILE A 140 5.28 5.62 7.94
CA ILE A 140 6.30 5.85 8.96
C ILE A 140 6.29 7.30 9.43
N ASN A 141 6.19 8.25 8.48
CA ASN A 141 6.19 9.68 8.73
C ASN A 141 4.89 10.30 8.24
N GLU A 142 4.14 10.89 9.13
CA GLU A 142 2.91 11.62 8.79
C GLU A 142 3.20 13.02 8.24
N VAL A 143 4.37 13.57 8.57
CA VAL A 143 4.79 14.91 8.16
C VAL A 143 5.66 14.85 6.90
N VAL A 144 5.29 15.54 5.99
CA VAL A 144 5.37 15.87 4.63
C VAL A 144 6.61 16.47 4.05
N GLU A 145 6.67 16.24 2.83
CA GLU A 145 6.80 17.01 1.60
C GLU A 145 8.25 17.26 1.21
N ASP A 146 8.70 16.41 0.33
CA ASP A 146 9.76 16.79 -0.59
C ASP A 146 9.10 17.71 -1.65
N GLU A 147 9.19 19.03 -1.46
CA GLU A 147 8.64 20.05 -2.36
C GLU A 147 9.13 19.82 -3.80
N SER A 148 10.37 19.35 -3.95
CA SER A 148 10.95 19.05 -5.25
C SER A 148 10.20 17.93 -5.98
N ASP A 149 9.78 16.90 -5.25
CA ASP A 149 9.05 15.76 -5.79
C ASP A 149 7.59 16.14 -6.15
N LEU A 150 6.99 17.05 -5.35
CA LEU A 150 5.68 17.62 -5.64
C LEU A 150 5.71 18.47 -6.91
N MET A 151 6.73 19.34 -7.04
CA MET A 151 6.91 20.18 -8.23
C MET A 151 7.12 19.33 -9.49
N GLN A 152 7.92 18.27 -9.41
CA GLN A 152 8.11 17.36 -10.55
C GLN A 152 6.81 16.64 -10.95
N ASP A 153 6.01 16.21 -9.99
CA ASP A 153 4.71 15.62 -10.25
C ASP A 153 3.76 16.63 -10.91
N PHE A 154 3.76 17.89 -10.45
CA PHE A 154 2.97 18.97 -11.04
C PHE A 154 3.40 19.29 -12.47
N VAL A 155 4.70 19.40 -12.73
CA VAL A 155 5.25 19.61 -14.10
C VAL A 155 4.82 18.47 -15.02
N SER A 156 4.88 17.22 -14.57
CA SER A 156 4.43 16.05 -15.32
C SER A 156 2.95 16.11 -15.67
N LEU A 157 2.12 16.54 -14.71
CA LEU A 157 0.68 16.71 -14.90
C LEU A 157 0.38 17.78 -15.93
N VAL A 158 0.93 19.00 -15.75
CA VAL A 158 0.75 20.13 -16.66
C VAL A 158 1.24 19.76 -18.07
N THR A 159 2.39 19.10 -18.18
CA THR A 159 2.92 18.63 -19.47
C THR A 159 1.97 17.64 -20.15
N SER A 160 1.39 16.71 -19.40
CA SER A 160 0.40 15.76 -19.94
C SER A 160 -0.86 16.45 -20.45
N PHE A 161 -1.40 17.41 -19.70
CA PHE A 161 -2.57 18.19 -20.11
C PHE A 161 -2.28 19.06 -21.33
N THR A 162 -1.18 19.79 -21.33
CA THR A 162 -0.80 20.66 -22.44
C THR A 162 -0.49 19.84 -23.71
N ALA A 163 0.07 18.63 -23.58
CA ALA A 163 0.28 17.74 -24.69
C ALA A 163 -1.04 17.26 -25.34
N ARG A 164 -2.06 17.03 -24.52
CA ARG A 164 -3.41 16.67 -25.00
C ARG A 164 -4.12 17.84 -25.69
N LEU A 165 -3.97 19.06 -25.17
CA LEU A 165 -4.65 20.24 -25.68
C LEU A 165 -3.98 20.83 -26.91
N TYR A 166 -2.64 20.87 -26.94
CA TYR A 166 -1.90 21.62 -27.99
C TYR A 166 -0.97 20.77 -28.86
N GLY A 167 -0.87 19.48 -28.60
CA GLY A 167 0.07 18.57 -29.25
C GLY A 167 1.52 18.70 -28.74
N ARG A 168 2.31 17.66 -28.93
CA ARG A 168 3.64 17.50 -28.31
C ARG A 168 4.63 18.65 -28.54
N ARG A 169 4.59 19.32 -29.70
CA ARG A 169 5.56 20.40 -30.03
C ARG A 169 5.25 21.74 -29.34
N ARG A 170 3.98 22.04 -29.08
CA ARG A 170 3.56 23.28 -28.40
C ARG A 170 3.51 23.10 -26.86
N SER A 171 3.34 21.90 -26.41
CA SER A 171 3.23 21.56 -25.00
C SER A 171 4.44 22.03 -24.18
N LYS A 172 5.66 21.73 -24.64
CA LYS A 172 6.88 22.07 -23.88
C LYS A 172 7.01 23.58 -23.65
N ARG A 173 6.81 24.39 -24.70
CA ARG A 173 6.87 25.86 -24.59
C ARG A 173 5.81 26.45 -23.66
N GLN A 174 4.61 25.86 -23.62
CA GLN A 174 3.53 26.36 -22.78
C GLN A 174 3.71 25.93 -21.32
N THR A 175 4.21 24.73 -21.07
CA THR A 175 4.56 24.28 -19.71
C THR A 175 5.67 25.17 -19.13
N GLU A 176 6.74 25.42 -19.88
CA GLU A 176 7.84 26.31 -19.46
C GLU A 176 7.33 27.75 -19.17
N LYS A 177 6.39 28.26 -19.98
CA LYS A 177 5.80 29.58 -19.77
C LYS A 177 4.92 29.65 -18.52
N LEU A 178 4.12 28.61 -18.25
CA LEU A 178 3.29 28.53 -17.05
C LEU A 178 4.13 28.41 -15.78
N ILE A 179 5.18 27.60 -15.81
CA ILE A 179 6.09 27.44 -14.67
C ILE A 179 6.78 28.77 -14.36
N SER A 180 7.34 29.45 -15.38
CA SER A 180 7.99 30.75 -15.17
C SER A 180 7.02 31.86 -14.70
N GLN A 181 5.74 31.76 -15.01
CA GLN A 181 4.72 32.67 -14.49
C GLN A 181 4.45 32.41 -12.99
N LEU A 182 4.33 31.15 -12.59
CA LEU A 182 4.13 30.79 -11.19
C LEU A 182 5.34 31.17 -10.32
N GLU A 183 6.55 30.91 -10.77
CA GLU A 183 7.78 31.28 -10.06
C GLU A 183 7.94 32.82 -9.89
N ASN A 184 7.46 33.60 -10.88
CA ASN A 184 7.50 35.07 -10.81
C ASN A 184 6.43 35.66 -9.89
N ASP A 185 5.26 35.02 -9.79
CA ASP A 185 4.18 35.47 -8.90
C ASP A 185 4.52 35.22 -7.42
N ASP A 186 5.24 34.15 -7.11
CA ASP A 186 5.75 33.88 -5.75
C ASP A 186 6.79 34.91 -5.29
N THR A 187 7.57 35.48 -6.22
CA THR A 187 8.60 36.50 -5.90
C THR A 187 8.01 37.91 -5.66
N GLN A 188 6.76 38.16 -6.01
CA GLN A 188 6.07 39.44 -5.78
C GLN A 188 5.19 39.45 -4.53
N SER A 189 5.11 38.33 -3.81
CA SER A 189 4.25 38.21 -2.62
C SER A 189 5.04 38.22 -1.29
N VAL A 190 6.32 38.65 -1.29
CA VAL A 190 7.16 38.79 -0.10
C VAL A 190 7.45 40.26 0.16
#